data_ae3279e8054998cc22b9e0ece16ca40e
#
_entry.id   ae3279e8054998cc22b9e0ece16ca40e
#
_cell.length_a   1.000
_cell.length_b   1.000
_cell.length_c   1.000
_cell.angle_alpha   90.00
_cell.angle_beta   90.00
_cell.angle_gamma   90.00
#
_symmetry.space_group_name_H-M   'P 1'
#
loop_
_entity.id
_entity.type
_entity.pdbx_description
1 polymer ?
#
loop_
_entity_poly.entity_id
_entity_poly.type
_entity_poly.pdbx_seq_one_letter_code
_entity_poly.pdbx_strand_id
1 'polypeptide(L)'
;LADPQVQEVHSAPGNAGISQDVPVHQIDANNPEAAVSLAQDLGVDLVVIGPEAPLVAGVSDALRAKDINVFGPNQDAAALEGSKAFAKEIMAAADVPTALAYVATNADEAIKALDTFGAPYVVKDDGLAAGKGVVVTEDRAAAIAHAEACFEAGGSVVIEEYLDGPEVSLFVLSDGTNVVPLAPAQDFKRIFDGDEGPNTGGMGAYSPLEWLP
;
A
#
# COMPACT_ATOMS: atom_id res chain seq x y z
N LEU A 1 23.39 -9.18 -2.92
CA LEU A 1 24.85 -9.36 -2.72
C LEU A 1 25.50 -10.26 -3.78
N ALA A 2 24.74 -10.93 -4.63
CA ALA A 2 25.29 -11.74 -5.72
C ALA A 2 25.66 -10.91 -6.97
N ASP A 3 25.17 -9.67 -7.08
CA ASP A 3 25.49 -8.76 -8.18
C ASP A 3 26.88 -8.17 -7.97
N PRO A 4 27.83 -8.35 -8.92
CA PRO A 4 29.20 -7.84 -8.81
C PRO A 4 29.30 -6.30 -8.81
N GLN A 5 28.24 -5.59 -9.19
CA GLN A 5 28.17 -4.12 -9.13
C GLN A 5 27.79 -3.61 -7.73
N VAL A 6 27.24 -4.48 -6.85
CA VAL A 6 26.87 -4.13 -5.47
C VAL A 6 28.04 -4.48 -4.55
N GLN A 7 28.68 -3.46 -4.00
CA GLN A 7 29.83 -3.63 -3.09
C GLN A 7 29.35 -3.89 -1.65
N GLU A 8 28.39 -3.13 -1.18
CA GLU A 8 27.86 -3.21 0.17
C GLU A 8 26.35 -2.89 0.19
N VAL A 9 25.63 -3.55 1.11
CA VAL A 9 24.21 -3.29 1.36
C VAL A 9 24.01 -3.03 2.84
N HIS A 10 23.32 -1.96 3.17
CA HIS A 10 22.87 -1.62 4.52
C HIS A 10 21.35 -1.72 4.62
N SER A 11 20.84 -2.00 5.80
CA SER A 11 19.39 -2.00 6.05
C SER A 11 19.03 -1.08 7.20
N ALA A 12 17.92 -0.37 7.08
CA ALA A 12 17.42 0.54 8.11
C ALA A 12 15.89 0.52 8.15
N PRO A 13 15.26 0.13 9.28
CA PRO A 13 15.88 -0.33 10.53
C PRO A 13 16.41 -1.77 10.48
N GLY A 14 15.98 -2.62 9.50
CA GLY A 14 16.33 -4.04 9.46
C GLY A 14 15.63 -4.87 10.54
N ASN A 15 16.06 -6.12 10.67
CA ASN A 15 15.63 -7.04 11.73
C ASN A 15 16.74 -8.06 12.05
N ALA A 16 16.49 -8.95 13.04
CA ALA A 16 17.46 -9.93 13.48
C ALA A 16 17.90 -10.94 12.38
N GLY A 17 17.07 -11.22 11.39
CA GLY A 17 17.43 -12.05 10.25
C GLY A 17 18.35 -11.29 9.29
N ILE A 18 17.96 -10.08 8.92
CA ILE A 18 18.72 -9.21 8.02
C ILE A 18 20.12 -8.89 8.59
N SER A 19 20.23 -8.71 9.90
CA SER A 19 21.49 -8.40 10.58
C SER A 19 22.54 -9.53 10.51
N GLN A 20 22.15 -10.72 10.07
CA GLN A 20 23.09 -11.83 9.84
C GLN A 20 23.83 -11.68 8.51
N ASP A 21 23.25 -10.96 7.55
CA ASP A 21 23.78 -10.84 6.20
C ASP A 21 24.35 -9.46 5.90
N VAL A 22 23.78 -8.40 6.50
CA VAL A 22 24.17 -7.00 6.23
C VAL A 22 24.13 -6.14 7.51
N PRO A 23 24.91 -5.04 7.58
CA PRO A 23 24.82 -4.07 8.65
C PRO A 23 23.40 -3.48 8.75
N VAL A 24 22.88 -3.36 9.97
CA VAL A 24 21.58 -2.74 10.25
C VAL A 24 21.75 -1.47 11.07
N HIS A 25 20.94 -0.46 10.76
CA HIS A 25 20.98 0.85 11.42
C HIS A 25 19.61 1.18 12.00
N GLN A 26 19.58 1.52 13.28
CA GLN A 26 18.32 1.85 13.96
C GLN A 26 17.96 3.31 13.72
N ILE A 27 16.94 3.53 12.89
CA ILE A 27 16.34 4.84 12.66
C ILE A 27 14.81 4.72 12.65
N ASP A 28 14.12 5.82 12.81
CA ASP A 28 12.73 5.92 12.35
C ASP A 28 12.73 6.08 10.83
N ALA A 29 12.34 5.02 10.12
CA ALA A 29 12.31 5.01 8.66
C ALA A 29 11.30 6.03 8.06
N ASN A 30 10.32 6.49 8.84
CA ASN A 30 9.37 7.52 8.43
C ASN A 30 9.86 8.95 8.67
N ASN A 31 11.05 9.11 9.24
CA ASN A 31 11.65 10.42 9.47
C ASN A 31 12.61 10.77 8.30
N PRO A 32 12.26 11.75 7.44
CA PRO A 32 13.07 12.12 6.29
C PRO A 32 14.48 12.61 6.66
N GLU A 33 14.61 13.35 7.75
CA GLU A 33 15.89 13.89 8.22
C GLU A 33 16.83 12.76 8.70
N ALA A 34 16.29 11.78 9.44
CA ALA A 34 17.06 10.62 9.88
C ALA A 34 17.53 9.76 8.71
N ALA A 35 16.69 9.55 7.70
CA ALA A 35 17.06 8.81 6.50
C ALA A 35 18.15 9.54 5.70
N VAL A 36 18.05 10.85 5.53
CA VAL A 36 19.06 11.68 4.86
C VAL A 36 20.40 11.64 5.61
N SER A 37 20.38 11.83 6.92
CA SER A 37 21.59 11.79 7.73
C SER A 37 22.32 10.45 7.60
N LEU A 38 21.59 9.35 7.74
CA LEU A 38 22.16 8.01 7.60
C LEU A 38 22.74 7.77 6.20
N ALA A 39 22.02 8.15 5.16
CA ALA A 39 22.48 7.96 3.78
C ALA A 39 23.75 8.75 3.49
N GLN A 40 23.88 9.97 4.02
CA GLN A 40 25.09 10.81 3.91
C GLN A 40 26.25 10.25 4.72
N ASP A 41 26.01 9.81 5.96
CA ASP A 41 27.04 9.25 6.84
C ASP A 41 27.66 7.97 6.25
N LEU A 42 26.84 7.16 5.58
CA LEU A 42 27.28 5.94 4.91
C LEU A 42 27.83 6.18 3.49
N GLY A 43 27.53 7.33 2.89
CA GLY A 43 27.95 7.66 1.52
C GLY A 43 27.35 6.71 0.47
N VAL A 44 26.10 6.32 0.62
CA VAL A 44 25.44 5.35 -0.28
C VAL A 44 25.17 5.95 -1.66
N ASP A 45 25.28 5.13 -2.70
CA ASP A 45 25.01 5.52 -4.09
C ASP A 45 23.53 5.48 -4.43
N LEU A 46 22.76 4.64 -3.73
CA LEU A 46 21.33 4.41 -3.98
C LEU A 46 20.62 4.04 -2.69
N VAL A 47 19.46 4.65 -2.49
CA VAL A 47 18.49 4.25 -1.44
C VAL A 47 17.29 3.59 -2.10
N VAL A 48 16.91 2.40 -1.63
CA VAL A 48 15.69 1.69 -2.04
C VAL A 48 14.69 1.78 -0.89
N ILE A 49 13.52 2.35 -1.14
CA ILE A 49 12.45 2.46 -0.14
C ILE A 49 11.41 1.39 -0.47
N GLY A 50 11.34 0.36 0.38
CA GLY A 50 10.44 -0.77 0.17
C GLY A 50 9.00 -0.52 0.61
N PRO A 51 8.75 -0.04 1.86
CA PRO A 51 7.38 0.15 2.35
C PRO A 51 6.80 1.52 1.97
N GLU A 52 5.46 1.62 2.04
CA GLU A 52 4.70 2.80 1.63
C GLU A 52 4.84 3.97 2.62
N ALA A 53 4.87 3.68 3.92
CA ALA A 53 4.82 4.71 4.95
C ALA A 53 5.96 5.75 4.85
N PRO A 54 7.24 5.38 4.65
CA PRO A 54 8.32 6.34 4.43
C PRO A 54 8.13 7.17 3.13
N LEU A 55 7.54 6.58 2.09
CA LEU A 55 7.25 7.28 0.84
C LEU A 55 6.21 8.36 1.05
N VAL A 56 5.11 8.02 1.72
CA VAL A 56 4.04 8.97 2.11
C VAL A 56 4.57 10.04 3.06
N ALA A 57 5.54 9.71 3.91
CA ALA A 57 6.21 10.68 4.78
C ALA A 57 7.19 11.62 4.05
N GLY A 58 7.46 11.42 2.75
CA GLY A 58 8.32 12.29 1.93
C GLY A 58 9.82 11.98 2.02
N VAL A 59 10.18 10.78 2.49
CA VAL A 59 11.60 10.38 2.63
C VAL A 59 12.30 10.40 1.27
N SER A 60 11.66 9.98 0.19
CA SER A 60 12.28 9.98 -1.13
C SER A 60 12.56 11.38 -1.66
N ASP A 61 11.67 12.34 -1.36
CA ASP A 61 11.84 13.74 -1.76
C ASP A 61 12.99 14.39 -0.99
N ALA A 62 13.08 14.12 0.32
CA ALA A 62 14.16 14.65 1.15
C ALA A 62 15.54 14.13 0.72
N LEU A 63 15.64 12.85 0.34
CA LEU A 63 16.87 12.26 -0.18
C LEU A 63 17.26 12.86 -1.52
N ARG A 64 16.31 12.99 -2.46
CA ARG A 64 16.55 13.62 -3.78
C ARG A 64 16.97 15.09 -3.66
N ALA A 65 16.43 15.82 -2.68
CA ALA A 65 16.83 17.20 -2.39
C ALA A 65 18.27 17.31 -1.90
N LYS A 66 18.94 16.19 -1.62
CA LYS A 66 20.37 16.08 -1.26
C LYS A 66 21.19 15.37 -2.34
N ASP A 67 20.65 15.27 -3.56
CA ASP A 67 21.30 14.60 -4.70
C ASP A 67 21.59 13.12 -4.46
N ILE A 68 20.84 12.45 -3.57
CA ILE A 68 20.93 11.02 -3.32
C ILE A 68 19.96 10.30 -4.25
N ASN A 69 20.43 9.30 -5.00
CA ASN A 69 19.56 8.51 -5.86
C ASN A 69 18.59 7.68 -5.02
N VAL A 70 17.32 7.64 -5.46
CA VAL A 70 16.27 6.89 -4.75
C VAL A 70 15.48 6.06 -5.75
N PHE A 71 15.31 4.78 -5.43
CA PHE A 71 14.29 3.93 -6.03
C PHE A 71 13.04 3.97 -5.13
N GLY A 72 11.97 4.55 -5.67
CA GLY A 72 10.68 4.79 -5.01
C GLY A 72 10.02 6.04 -5.56
N PRO A 73 8.69 6.16 -5.52
CA PRO A 73 7.97 7.36 -5.95
C PRO A 73 8.27 8.56 -5.04
N ASN A 74 7.95 9.76 -5.50
CA ASN A 74 7.88 10.93 -4.64
C ASN A 74 6.60 10.90 -3.76
N GLN A 75 6.51 11.82 -2.81
CA GLN A 75 5.39 11.88 -1.87
C GLN A 75 4.04 12.02 -2.57
N ASP A 76 3.95 12.89 -3.57
CA ASP A 76 2.70 13.11 -4.32
C ASP A 76 2.24 11.83 -5.05
N ALA A 77 3.16 11.08 -5.65
CA ALA A 77 2.83 9.82 -6.30
C ALA A 77 2.53 8.71 -5.27
N ALA A 78 3.21 8.71 -4.12
CA ALA A 78 2.94 7.77 -3.03
C ALA A 78 1.54 7.97 -2.41
N ALA A 79 0.92 9.13 -2.59
CA ALA A 79 -0.45 9.38 -2.16
C ALA A 79 -1.46 8.44 -2.85
N LEU A 80 -1.15 7.86 -4.01
CA LEU A 80 -1.98 6.82 -4.65
C LEU A 80 -2.20 5.59 -3.75
N GLU A 81 -1.22 5.25 -2.93
CA GLU A 81 -1.35 4.19 -1.91
C GLU A 81 -1.78 4.77 -0.57
N GLY A 82 -1.33 5.99 -0.27
CA GLY A 82 -1.60 6.66 1.00
C GLY A 82 -3.05 7.06 1.23
N SER A 83 -3.84 7.26 0.18
CA SER A 83 -5.27 7.59 0.23
C SER A 83 -6.03 6.88 -0.88
N LYS A 84 -6.98 6.03 -0.48
CA LYS A 84 -7.87 5.33 -1.41
C LYS A 84 -8.82 6.30 -2.12
N ALA A 85 -9.24 7.36 -1.43
CA ALA A 85 -10.06 8.42 -2.00
C ALA A 85 -9.30 9.13 -3.12
N PHE A 86 -8.06 9.55 -2.87
CA PHE A 86 -7.20 10.16 -3.89
C PHE A 86 -6.95 9.22 -5.08
N ALA A 87 -6.69 7.93 -4.82
CA ALA A 87 -6.53 6.94 -5.89
C ALA A 87 -7.78 6.86 -6.77
N LYS A 88 -8.98 6.88 -6.18
CA LYS A 88 -10.25 6.91 -6.92
C LYS A 88 -10.39 8.16 -7.80
N GLU A 89 -10.00 9.33 -7.30
CA GLU A 89 -10.01 10.57 -8.07
C GLU A 89 -9.07 10.49 -9.29
N ILE A 90 -7.86 9.98 -9.09
CA ILE A 90 -6.89 9.79 -10.18
C ILE A 90 -7.37 8.76 -11.20
N MET A 91 -7.92 7.62 -10.76
CA MET A 91 -8.50 6.62 -11.65
C MET A 91 -9.65 7.19 -12.47
N ALA A 92 -10.54 7.95 -11.85
CA ALA A 92 -11.64 8.63 -12.56
C ALA A 92 -11.13 9.65 -13.58
N ALA A 93 -10.11 10.45 -13.22
CA ALA A 93 -9.50 11.43 -14.12
C ALA A 93 -8.78 10.78 -15.31
N ALA A 94 -8.25 9.57 -15.12
CA ALA A 94 -7.55 8.80 -16.14
C ALA A 94 -8.45 7.81 -16.92
N ASP A 95 -9.75 7.80 -16.65
CA ASP A 95 -10.73 6.87 -17.23
C ASP A 95 -10.35 5.39 -17.00
N VAL A 96 -9.77 5.08 -15.83
CA VAL A 96 -9.40 3.73 -15.42
C VAL A 96 -10.61 3.06 -14.74
N PRO A 97 -11.08 1.90 -15.25
CA PRO A 97 -12.18 1.17 -14.62
C PRO A 97 -11.84 0.78 -13.18
N THR A 98 -12.78 1.04 -12.27
CA THR A 98 -12.66 0.67 -10.85
C THR A 98 -14.06 0.53 -10.25
N ALA A 99 -14.17 -0.10 -9.08
CA ALA A 99 -15.43 -0.14 -8.33
C ALA A 99 -15.97 1.28 -8.09
N LEU A 100 -17.27 1.46 -8.27
CA LEU A 100 -17.93 2.70 -7.86
C LEU A 100 -17.72 2.90 -6.36
N ALA A 101 -17.49 4.14 -5.95
CA ALA A 101 -17.14 4.44 -4.58
C ALA A 101 -17.74 5.74 -4.09
N TYR A 102 -18.00 5.80 -2.77
CA TYR A 102 -18.30 7.03 -2.04
C TYR A 102 -17.30 7.22 -0.91
N VAL A 103 -16.78 8.43 -0.79
CA VAL A 103 -15.99 8.84 0.37
C VAL A 103 -16.95 9.39 1.41
N ALA A 104 -16.93 8.82 2.62
CA ALA A 104 -17.73 9.25 3.75
C ALA A 104 -16.85 9.72 4.90
N THR A 105 -17.23 10.84 5.49
CA THR A 105 -16.54 11.49 6.61
C THR A 105 -17.33 11.44 7.91
N ASN A 106 -18.54 10.90 7.85
CA ASN A 106 -19.44 10.74 9.00
C ASN A 106 -20.43 9.57 8.79
N ALA A 107 -21.08 9.17 9.85
CA ALA A 107 -21.98 8.02 9.85
C ALA A 107 -23.19 8.17 8.89
N ASP A 108 -23.75 9.36 8.77
CA ASP A 108 -24.92 9.59 7.89
C ASP A 108 -24.53 9.41 6.40
N GLU A 109 -23.37 9.86 6.00
CA GLU A 109 -22.83 9.65 4.66
C GLU A 109 -22.52 8.17 4.41
N ALA A 110 -21.89 7.51 5.39
CA ALA A 110 -21.59 6.09 5.30
C ALA A 110 -22.86 5.24 5.15
N ILE A 111 -23.91 5.50 5.94
CA ILE A 111 -25.19 4.80 5.86
C ILE A 111 -25.81 4.96 4.47
N LYS A 112 -25.81 6.17 3.91
CA LYS A 112 -26.36 6.43 2.56
C LYS A 112 -25.59 5.67 1.48
N ALA A 113 -24.27 5.61 1.59
CA ALA A 113 -23.43 4.88 0.65
C ALA A 113 -23.68 3.37 0.74
N LEU A 114 -23.76 2.80 1.95
CA LEU A 114 -24.08 1.39 2.18
C LEU A 114 -25.46 1.03 1.61
N ASP A 115 -26.46 1.90 1.80
CA ASP A 115 -27.81 1.69 1.26
C ASP A 115 -27.86 1.82 -0.28
N THR A 116 -26.91 2.53 -0.88
CA THR A 116 -26.81 2.68 -2.33
C THR A 116 -26.24 1.42 -2.99
N PHE A 117 -25.16 0.85 -2.43
CA PHE A 117 -24.52 -0.32 -3.01
C PHE A 117 -25.15 -1.64 -2.59
N GLY A 118 -25.65 -1.74 -1.35
CA GLY A 118 -26.19 -2.99 -0.81
C GLY A 118 -25.08 -3.97 -0.40
N ALA A 119 -25.52 -5.17 -0.04
CA ALA A 119 -24.59 -6.26 0.37
C ALA A 119 -24.07 -7.03 -0.86
N PRO A 120 -22.84 -7.59 -0.80
CA PRO A 120 -21.88 -7.48 0.31
C PRO A 120 -21.35 -6.05 0.48
N TYR A 121 -21.31 -5.55 1.71
CA TYR A 121 -20.80 -4.22 2.02
C TYR A 121 -19.29 -4.19 2.04
N VAL A 122 -18.68 -3.21 1.34
CA VAL A 122 -17.25 -3.00 1.29
C VAL A 122 -16.93 -1.64 1.90
N VAL A 123 -16.27 -1.65 3.06
CA VAL A 123 -15.88 -0.43 3.79
C VAL A 123 -14.37 -0.46 4.00
N LYS A 124 -13.70 0.57 3.50
CA LYS A 124 -12.23 0.70 3.55
C LYS A 124 -11.84 1.96 4.31
N ASP A 125 -11.01 1.83 5.31
CA ASP A 125 -10.32 2.96 5.93
C ASP A 125 -9.50 3.72 4.86
N ASP A 126 -9.66 5.04 4.79
CA ASP A 126 -8.91 5.88 3.85
C ASP A 126 -7.55 6.23 4.44
N GLY A 127 -6.59 5.34 4.27
CA GLY A 127 -5.25 5.48 4.80
C GLY A 127 -4.45 4.19 4.69
N LEU A 128 -3.21 4.25 5.15
CA LEU A 128 -2.35 3.08 5.27
C LEU A 128 -2.78 2.24 6.48
N ALA A 129 -3.35 1.07 6.24
CA ALA A 129 -3.89 0.19 7.27
C ALA A 129 -3.26 -1.21 7.27
N ALA A 130 -2.19 -1.43 6.51
CA ALA A 130 -1.46 -2.70 6.41
C ALA A 130 -2.39 -3.92 6.17
N GLY A 131 -3.36 -3.78 5.27
CA GLY A 131 -4.34 -4.82 4.92
C GLY A 131 -5.46 -5.05 5.94
N LYS A 132 -5.48 -4.30 7.05
CA LYS A 132 -6.46 -4.48 8.15
C LYS A 132 -7.60 -3.45 8.14
N GLY A 133 -7.53 -2.44 7.31
CA GLY A 133 -8.51 -1.36 7.21
C GLY A 133 -9.67 -1.65 6.24
N VAL A 134 -9.87 -2.91 5.84
CA VAL A 134 -10.93 -3.29 4.89
C VAL A 134 -11.84 -4.31 5.52
N VAL A 135 -13.13 -4.02 5.50
CA VAL A 135 -14.20 -4.95 5.89
C VAL A 135 -15.08 -5.24 4.67
N VAL A 136 -15.25 -6.52 4.39
CA VAL A 136 -16.23 -7.03 3.42
C VAL A 136 -17.18 -7.94 4.19
N THR A 137 -18.47 -7.60 4.21
CA THR A 137 -19.44 -8.32 5.04
C THR A 137 -20.87 -8.22 4.50
N GLU A 138 -21.66 -9.26 4.75
CA GLU A 138 -23.12 -9.24 4.55
C GLU A 138 -23.85 -8.52 5.70
N ASP A 139 -23.20 -8.35 6.84
CA ASP A 139 -23.77 -7.73 8.03
C ASP A 139 -23.64 -6.21 7.97
N ARG A 140 -24.78 -5.53 7.71
CA ARG A 140 -24.84 -4.07 7.67
C ARG A 140 -24.43 -3.40 8.98
N ALA A 141 -24.71 -4.02 10.13
CA ALA A 141 -24.34 -3.44 11.42
C ALA A 141 -22.83 -3.50 11.62
N ALA A 142 -22.17 -4.58 11.21
CA ALA A 142 -20.71 -4.70 11.24
C ALA A 142 -20.05 -3.67 10.30
N ALA A 143 -20.61 -3.44 9.11
CA ALA A 143 -20.11 -2.42 8.18
C ALA A 143 -20.19 -1.00 8.75
N ILE A 144 -21.33 -0.65 9.40
CA ILE A 144 -21.51 0.65 10.06
C ILE A 144 -20.54 0.79 11.23
N ALA A 145 -20.41 -0.22 12.09
CA ALA A 145 -19.52 -0.18 13.24
C ALA A 145 -18.06 0.02 12.84
N HIS A 146 -17.64 -0.58 11.72
CA HIS A 146 -16.29 -0.37 11.19
C HIS A 146 -16.09 1.08 10.71
N ALA A 147 -17.07 1.65 9.98
CA ALA A 147 -17.00 3.04 9.55
C ALA A 147 -16.96 4.02 10.74
N GLU A 148 -17.79 3.79 11.76
CA GLU A 148 -17.81 4.61 12.99
C GLU A 148 -16.46 4.56 13.72
N ALA A 149 -15.84 3.39 13.83
CA ALA A 149 -14.51 3.25 14.44
C ALA A 149 -13.43 4.04 13.67
N CYS A 150 -13.50 4.09 12.33
CA CYS A 150 -12.61 4.92 11.51
C CYS A 150 -12.84 6.42 11.78
N PHE A 151 -14.09 6.87 11.90
CA PHE A 151 -14.41 8.27 12.20
C PHE A 151 -13.97 8.68 13.61
N GLU A 152 -14.14 7.80 14.60
CA GLU A 152 -13.64 8.04 15.97
C GLU A 152 -12.12 8.19 16.01
N ALA A 153 -11.41 7.49 15.13
CA ALA A 153 -9.96 7.64 14.96
C ALA A 153 -9.56 8.91 14.18
N GLY A 154 -10.54 9.70 13.71
CA GLY A 154 -10.31 10.95 12.96
C GLY A 154 -10.07 10.75 11.47
N GLY A 155 -10.33 9.55 10.94
CA GLY A 155 -10.21 9.21 9.52
C GLY A 155 -11.51 9.39 8.73
N SER A 156 -11.44 9.01 7.46
CA SER A 156 -12.57 8.85 6.55
C SER A 156 -12.62 7.41 6.03
N VAL A 157 -13.72 7.04 5.41
CA VAL A 157 -13.85 5.72 4.78
C VAL A 157 -14.22 5.85 3.31
N VAL A 158 -13.75 4.89 2.53
CA VAL A 158 -14.21 4.67 1.15
C VAL A 158 -15.14 3.47 1.16
N ILE A 159 -16.37 3.68 0.74
CA ILE A 159 -17.39 2.64 0.62
C ILE A 159 -17.56 2.33 -0.86
N GLU A 160 -17.42 1.07 -1.23
CA GLU A 160 -17.38 0.63 -2.63
C GLU A 160 -18.45 -0.42 -2.91
N GLU A 161 -18.83 -0.51 -4.19
CA GLU A 161 -19.52 -1.69 -4.66
C GLU A 161 -18.62 -2.93 -4.53
N TYR A 162 -19.22 -4.07 -4.26
CA TYR A 162 -18.49 -5.34 -4.24
C TYR A 162 -18.18 -5.79 -5.66
N LEU A 163 -16.91 -6.09 -5.91
CA LEU A 163 -16.47 -6.73 -7.14
C LEU A 163 -16.17 -8.20 -6.85
N ASP A 164 -16.81 -9.09 -7.60
CA ASP A 164 -16.57 -10.53 -7.55
C ASP A 164 -15.51 -10.92 -8.59
N GLY A 165 -14.71 -11.93 -8.27
CA GLY A 165 -13.71 -12.49 -9.17
C GLY A 165 -12.35 -12.74 -8.52
N PRO A 166 -11.46 -13.44 -9.24
CA PRO A 166 -10.11 -13.69 -8.75
C PRO A 166 -9.28 -12.40 -8.74
N GLU A 167 -8.50 -12.23 -7.67
CA GLU A 167 -7.58 -11.09 -7.53
C GLU A 167 -6.29 -11.34 -8.31
N VAL A 168 -5.78 -10.29 -8.95
CA VAL A 168 -4.49 -10.31 -9.67
C VAL A 168 -3.67 -9.11 -9.25
N SER A 169 -2.41 -9.35 -8.88
CA SER A 169 -1.41 -8.32 -8.69
C SER A 169 -0.55 -8.19 -9.94
N LEU A 170 -0.49 -6.99 -10.51
CA LEU A 170 0.42 -6.66 -11.60
C LEU A 170 1.36 -5.53 -11.17
N PHE A 171 2.60 -5.89 -10.92
CA PHE A 171 3.65 -4.92 -10.63
C PHE A 171 4.21 -4.32 -11.90
N VAL A 172 4.53 -3.04 -11.85
CA VAL A 172 5.17 -2.32 -12.96
C VAL A 172 6.37 -1.53 -12.47
N LEU A 173 7.39 -1.43 -13.32
CA LEU A 173 8.51 -0.51 -13.11
C LEU A 173 8.27 0.73 -13.96
N SER A 174 8.44 1.91 -13.38
CA SER A 174 8.27 3.18 -14.07
C SER A 174 9.45 4.10 -13.81
N ASP A 175 9.91 4.77 -14.87
CA ASP A 175 10.88 5.87 -14.81
C ASP A 175 10.22 7.25 -14.94
N GLY A 176 8.88 7.31 -14.87
CA GLY A 176 8.07 8.51 -15.04
C GLY A 176 7.63 8.77 -16.48
N THR A 177 8.18 8.05 -17.46
CA THR A 177 7.84 8.15 -18.88
C THR A 177 7.44 6.79 -19.47
N ASN A 178 8.21 5.76 -19.13
CA ASN A 178 8.00 4.39 -19.59
C ASN A 178 7.48 3.53 -18.44
N VAL A 179 6.71 2.51 -18.79
CA VAL A 179 6.19 1.51 -17.85
C VAL A 179 6.53 0.13 -18.39
N VAL A 180 7.14 -0.70 -17.56
CA VAL A 180 7.47 -2.10 -17.87
C VAL A 180 6.72 -3.00 -16.90
N PRO A 181 5.74 -3.79 -17.36
CA PRO A 181 5.03 -4.73 -16.51
C PRO A 181 5.92 -5.91 -16.15
N LEU A 182 5.78 -6.40 -14.93
CA LEU A 182 6.34 -7.66 -14.47
C LEU A 182 5.33 -8.79 -14.64
N ALA A 183 5.76 -10.04 -14.35
CA ALA A 183 4.85 -11.17 -14.38
C ALA A 183 3.71 -10.98 -13.37
N PRO A 184 2.45 -11.23 -13.76
CA PRO A 184 1.32 -11.16 -12.85
C PRO A 184 1.44 -12.22 -11.75
N ALA A 185 0.94 -11.89 -10.56
CA ALA A 185 0.93 -12.77 -9.40
C ALA A 185 -0.43 -12.74 -8.71
N GLN A 186 -0.70 -13.75 -7.91
CA GLN A 186 -1.84 -13.78 -7.01
C GLN A 186 -1.35 -14.11 -5.61
N ASP A 187 -1.84 -13.37 -4.63
CA ASP A 187 -1.63 -13.65 -3.22
C ASP A 187 -2.91 -14.18 -2.55
N PHE A 188 -2.73 -14.84 -1.42
CA PHE A 188 -3.80 -15.36 -0.59
C PHE A 188 -3.85 -14.57 0.71
N LYS A 189 -4.89 -13.77 0.90
CA LYS A 189 -5.02 -12.84 2.03
C LYS A 189 -5.76 -13.42 3.22
N ARG A 190 -6.63 -14.41 2.99
CA ARG A 190 -7.45 -15.02 4.04
C ARG A 190 -6.66 -16.05 4.84
N ILE A 191 -6.90 -16.12 6.17
CA ILE A 191 -6.09 -16.95 7.07
C ILE A 191 -6.44 -18.44 6.99
N PHE A 192 -7.66 -18.81 6.58
CA PHE A 192 -8.13 -20.18 6.53
C PHE A 192 -8.17 -20.72 5.11
N ASP A 193 -8.21 -22.05 4.99
CA ASP A 193 -8.38 -22.76 3.73
C ASP A 193 -9.71 -22.35 3.04
N GLY A 194 -9.73 -22.41 1.72
CA GLY A 194 -10.91 -22.05 0.93
C GLY A 194 -11.18 -20.54 0.82
N ASP A 195 -10.17 -19.71 1.05
CA ASP A 195 -10.28 -18.25 1.06
C ASP A 195 -11.28 -17.73 2.11
N GLU A 196 -11.21 -18.29 3.32
CA GLU A 196 -12.08 -17.97 4.44
C GLU A 196 -11.32 -17.28 5.60
N GLY A 197 -12.10 -16.69 6.53
CA GLY A 197 -11.59 -16.03 7.72
C GLY A 197 -11.15 -14.58 7.50
N PRO A 198 -10.48 -13.98 8.49
CA PRO A 198 -10.03 -12.59 8.40
C PRO A 198 -8.87 -12.41 7.42
N ASN A 199 -8.76 -11.20 6.88
CA ASN A 199 -7.63 -10.79 6.06
C ASN A 199 -6.34 -10.74 6.87
N THR A 200 -5.23 -11.05 6.20
CA THR A 200 -3.86 -10.96 6.72
C THR A 200 -3.02 -10.08 5.79
N GLY A 201 -1.73 -9.93 6.09
CA GLY A 201 -0.76 -9.32 5.18
C GLY A 201 -0.32 -10.22 4.02
N GLY A 202 -0.91 -11.43 3.92
CA GLY A 202 -0.62 -12.44 2.91
C GLY A 202 -0.15 -13.75 3.52
N MET A 203 -0.76 -14.85 3.08
CA MET A 203 -0.44 -16.23 3.50
C MET A 203 0.49 -16.93 2.52
N GLY A 204 0.75 -16.32 1.39
CA GLY A 204 1.58 -16.81 0.30
C GLY A 204 1.16 -16.20 -1.02
N ALA A 205 1.99 -16.38 -2.04
CA ALA A 205 1.72 -15.90 -3.38
C ALA A 205 2.34 -16.83 -4.41
N TYR A 206 1.84 -16.78 -5.65
CA TYR A 206 2.43 -17.54 -6.75
C TYR A 206 2.40 -16.72 -8.06
N SER A 207 3.35 -17.04 -8.93
CA SER A 207 3.51 -16.50 -10.27
C SER A 207 4.28 -17.56 -11.10
N PRO A 208 4.05 -17.67 -12.42
CA PRO A 208 3.01 -17.01 -13.22
C PRO A 208 1.61 -17.55 -12.94
N LEU A 209 0.59 -16.82 -13.43
CA LEU A 209 -0.82 -17.22 -13.32
C LEU A 209 -1.24 -17.98 -14.58
N GLU A 210 -1.34 -19.30 -14.51
CA GLU A 210 -1.70 -20.15 -15.67
C GLU A 210 -3.14 -19.95 -16.15
N TRP A 211 -4.02 -19.43 -15.30
CA TRP A 211 -5.43 -19.17 -15.60
C TRP A 211 -5.69 -17.78 -16.19
N LEU A 212 -4.71 -16.87 -16.09
CA LEU A 212 -4.81 -15.53 -16.67
C LEU A 212 -4.48 -15.61 -18.18
N PRO A 213 -5.36 -15.13 -19.08
CA PRO A 213 -5.16 -15.20 -20.53
C PRO A 213 -4.00 -14.34 -21.04
#